data_7ac0d45e544507eecfd4db5b30e2ee4e
#
_entry.id   7ac0d45e544507eecfd4db5b30e2ee4e
#
_cell.length_a   1.000
_cell.length_b   1.000
_cell.length_c   1.000
_cell.angle_alpha   90.00
_cell.angle_beta   90.00
_cell.angle_gamma   90.00
#
_symmetry.space_group_name_H-M   'P 1'
#
loop_
_entity.id
_entity.type
_entity.pdbx_description
1 polymer ?
#
loop_
_entity_poly.entity_id
_entity_poly.type
_entity_poly.pdbx_seq_one_letter_code
_entity_poly.pdbx_strand_id
1 'polypeptide(L)'
;MNKKIANLLGDKAEYYLSHECKTIDKSMVYEPGADIIDRVWMDSDRNVRTLDSLQTLFGHGRLTNTGYMSILPVDQGIEHSAGASFAPNPMYFDPENIVKLAIEGGCNAVASTFGVLGAVARRYAHKIPFIVKLNHNELLTYPNSYDQVMFGTVKEAWNMGAVAVGATIYFGSEESRRQIVEVAQAFEYAHELGMATILWCYLRNNGFKKDGTDYHAAADLTGQANHIGATIKADIVKQKLPSNNGGFKAIGFGRTSDRVYTELTTDHPIDLCRYQVANGYMGRVGLISGRKAFQKPMNEGVELLNTIQDVYLDKDITIA
;
A
#
# COMPACT_ATOMS: atom_id res chain seq x y z
N MET A 1 18.52 20.61 -2.68
CA MET A 1 18.14 19.34 -3.36
C MET A 1 19.24 18.31 -3.18
N ASN A 2 18.90 17.12 -2.72
CA ASN A 2 19.84 16.02 -2.55
C ASN A 2 20.40 15.56 -3.91
N LYS A 3 21.71 15.69 -4.12
CA LYS A 3 22.38 15.36 -5.38
C LYS A 3 22.17 13.89 -5.80
N LYS A 4 22.06 12.98 -4.82
CA LYS A 4 21.83 11.54 -5.06
C LYS A 4 20.45 11.32 -5.70
N ILE A 5 19.42 12.00 -5.21
CA ILE A 5 18.05 11.92 -5.73
C ILE A 5 17.99 12.53 -7.15
N ALA A 6 18.57 13.70 -7.33
CA ALA A 6 18.62 14.34 -8.64
C ALA A 6 19.34 13.47 -9.68
N ASN A 7 20.47 12.86 -9.32
CA ASN A 7 21.19 11.94 -10.19
C ASN A 7 20.39 10.68 -10.53
N LEU A 8 19.63 10.15 -9.55
CA LEU A 8 18.78 8.98 -9.78
C LEU A 8 17.64 9.28 -10.78
N LEU A 9 17.06 10.47 -10.71
CA LEU A 9 15.98 10.91 -11.60
C LEU A 9 16.50 11.35 -12.98
N GLY A 10 17.79 11.70 -13.09
CA GLY A 10 18.41 12.14 -14.34
C GLY A 10 17.67 13.33 -14.97
N ASP A 11 17.42 13.27 -16.28
CA ASP A 11 16.73 14.31 -17.04
C ASP A 11 15.29 14.61 -16.57
N LYS A 12 14.72 13.72 -15.76
CA LYS A 12 13.38 13.88 -15.18
C LYS A 12 13.40 14.58 -13.82
N ALA A 13 14.57 14.94 -13.28
CA ALA A 13 14.67 15.51 -11.94
C ALA A 13 13.86 16.81 -11.81
N GLU A 14 14.00 17.73 -12.74
CA GLU A 14 13.25 18.98 -12.74
C GLU A 14 11.75 18.75 -12.89
N TYR A 15 11.33 17.87 -13.80
CA TYR A 15 9.93 17.52 -14.01
C TYR A 15 9.24 17.02 -12.74
N TYR A 16 9.92 16.21 -11.93
CA TYR A 16 9.33 15.70 -10.69
C TYR A 16 9.53 16.63 -9.48
N LEU A 17 10.71 17.24 -9.34
CA LEU A 17 11.09 17.92 -8.12
C LEU A 17 10.70 19.40 -8.07
N SER A 18 10.39 20.02 -9.23
CA SER A 18 9.92 21.40 -9.33
C SER A 18 8.40 21.51 -9.54
N HIS A 19 7.69 20.39 -9.61
CA HIS A 19 6.25 20.41 -9.87
C HIS A 19 5.47 21.00 -8.71
N GLU A 20 4.56 21.92 -9.02
CA GLU A 20 3.57 22.45 -8.11
C GLU A 20 2.20 21.85 -8.45
N CYS A 21 1.58 21.15 -7.51
CA CYS A 21 0.26 20.58 -7.70
C CYS A 21 -0.80 21.69 -7.78
N LYS A 22 -1.55 21.72 -8.88
CA LYS A 22 -2.56 22.76 -9.16
C LYS A 22 -4.00 22.25 -9.06
N THR A 23 -4.19 20.99 -8.74
CA THR A 23 -5.50 20.34 -8.75
C THR A 23 -6.17 20.40 -7.39
N ILE A 24 -5.74 19.58 -6.45
CA ILE A 24 -6.27 19.56 -5.08
C ILE A 24 -5.32 20.36 -4.20
N ASP A 25 -5.87 21.39 -3.53
CA ASP A 25 -5.06 22.25 -2.67
C ASP A 25 -4.43 21.46 -1.52
N LYS A 26 -3.20 21.81 -1.19
CA LYS A 26 -2.43 21.18 -0.10
C LYS A 26 -3.14 21.28 1.25
N SER A 27 -3.82 22.39 1.51
CA SER A 27 -4.59 22.60 2.74
C SER A 27 -5.79 21.66 2.91
N MET A 28 -6.22 20.99 1.85
CA MET A 28 -7.31 20.02 1.87
C MET A 28 -6.86 18.62 2.27
N VAL A 29 -5.57 18.35 2.39
CA VAL A 29 -5.01 17.03 2.72
C VAL A 29 -4.23 17.12 4.03
N TYR A 30 -4.21 16.02 4.80
CA TYR A 30 -3.36 15.94 5.98
C TYR A 30 -1.90 15.72 5.53
N GLU A 31 -1.07 16.73 5.76
CA GLU A 31 0.36 16.60 5.49
C GLU A 31 1.00 15.61 6.46
N PRO A 32 1.89 14.72 6.00
CA PRO A 32 2.66 13.88 6.89
C PRO A 32 3.50 14.70 7.88
N GLY A 33 3.56 14.22 9.12
CA GLY A 33 4.30 14.85 10.21
C GLY A 33 4.36 13.92 11.42
N ALA A 34 5.14 14.26 12.43
CA ALA A 34 5.28 13.45 13.64
C ALA A 34 3.95 13.24 14.39
N ASP A 35 3.02 14.15 14.20
CA ASP A 35 1.71 14.20 14.80
C ASP A 35 0.59 13.60 13.91
N ILE A 36 0.95 12.82 12.90
CA ILE A 36 -0.01 12.29 11.91
C ILE A 36 -1.13 11.46 12.55
N ILE A 37 -0.83 10.73 13.62
CA ILE A 37 -1.82 9.90 14.32
C ILE A 37 -2.88 10.81 14.98
N ASP A 38 -2.45 11.87 15.64
CA ASP A 38 -3.34 12.82 16.29
C ASP A 38 -4.23 13.55 15.30
N ARG A 39 -3.70 13.94 14.15
CA ARG A 39 -4.46 14.68 13.13
C ARG A 39 -5.40 13.82 12.28
N VAL A 40 -5.10 12.55 12.08
CA VAL A 40 -5.86 11.69 11.16
C VAL A 40 -6.79 10.73 11.89
N TRP A 41 -6.38 10.18 13.03
CA TRP A 41 -7.13 9.09 13.69
C TRP A 41 -7.65 9.43 15.08
N MET A 42 -7.16 10.49 15.77
CA MET A 42 -7.57 10.83 17.13
C MET A 42 -9.09 11.01 17.26
N ASP A 43 -9.71 11.69 16.30
CA ASP A 43 -11.15 11.96 16.29
C ASP A 43 -11.97 10.86 15.58
N SER A 44 -11.34 9.73 15.27
CA SER A 44 -12.02 8.58 14.66
C SER A 44 -12.59 7.64 15.73
N ASP A 45 -13.31 6.62 15.28
CA ASP A 45 -13.82 5.54 16.15
C ASP A 45 -12.78 4.47 16.52
N ARG A 46 -11.48 4.74 16.31
CA ARG A 46 -10.39 3.82 16.68
C ARG A 46 -10.19 3.82 18.19
N ASN A 47 -10.10 2.62 18.77
CA ASN A 47 -9.78 2.51 20.19
C ASN A 47 -8.28 2.85 20.45
N VAL A 48 -7.94 3.09 21.71
CA VAL A 48 -6.58 3.50 22.11
C VAL A 48 -5.51 2.49 21.70
N ARG A 49 -5.81 1.19 21.70
CA ARG A 49 -4.85 0.16 21.29
C ARG A 49 -4.59 0.18 19.79
N THR A 50 -5.60 0.50 18.97
CA THR A 50 -5.42 0.70 17.53
C THR A 50 -4.55 1.94 17.25
N LEU A 51 -4.74 3.02 18.00
CA LEU A 51 -3.87 4.21 17.89
C LEU A 51 -2.42 3.86 18.27
N ASP A 52 -2.20 3.06 19.30
CA ASP A 52 -0.87 2.57 19.70
C ASP A 52 -0.23 1.69 18.60
N SER A 53 -1.01 0.81 17.98
CA SER A 53 -0.54 0.00 16.84
C SER A 53 -0.17 0.85 15.63
N LEU A 54 -0.96 1.88 15.31
CA LEU A 54 -0.62 2.86 14.28
C LEU A 54 0.66 3.62 14.64
N GLN A 55 0.77 4.11 15.88
CA GLN A 55 1.99 4.77 16.35
C GLN A 55 3.21 3.86 16.27
N THR A 56 3.06 2.58 16.58
CA THR A 56 4.13 1.58 16.43
C THR A 56 4.59 1.46 14.98
N LEU A 57 3.67 1.43 14.02
CA LEU A 57 3.99 1.41 12.59
C LEU A 57 4.72 2.69 12.14
N PHE A 58 4.20 3.87 12.49
CA PHE A 58 4.80 5.14 12.10
C PHE A 58 6.06 5.49 12.89
N GLY A 59 6.23 4.92 14.09
CA GLY A 59 7.36 5.14 14.97
C GLY A 59 8.56 4.21 14.73
N HIS A 60 8.50 3.32 13.75
CA HIS A 60 9.59 2.36 13.46
C HIS A 60 10.34 2.72 12.18
N GLY A 61 11.58 2.21 12.05
CA GLY A 61 12.40 2.34 10.84
C GLY A 61 12.95 3.75 10.61
N ARG A 62 13.49 3.97 9.40
CA ARG A 62 14.15 5.23 9.03
C ARG A 62 13.18 6.40 8.89
N LEU A 63 11.91 6.15 8.61
CA LEU A 63 10.88 7.18 8.45
C LEU A 63 10.14 7.51 9.76
N THR A 64 10.66 7.08 10.89
CA THR A 64 10.07 7.42 12.21
C THR A 64 9.92 8.94 12.38
N ASN A 65 8.82 9.37 12.96
CA ASN A 65 8.49 10.79 13.20
C ASN A 65 8.37 11.68 11.95
N THR A 66 8.21 11.09 10.76
CA THR A 66 7.98 11.85 9.53
C THR A 66 6.50 11.87 9.10
N GLY A 67 5.69 10.95 9.62
CA GLY A 67 4.33 10.70 9.14
C GLY A 67 4.28 9.90 7.83
N TYR A 68 5.41 9.46 7.31
CA TYR A 68 5.51 8.53 6.19
C TYR A 68 5.82 7.13 6.65
N MET A 69 5.52 6.14 5.82
CA MET A 69 5.85 4.73 6.05
C MET A 69 6.51 4.10 4.84
N SER A 70 7.47 3.23 5.12
CA SER A 70 8.07 2.30 4.16
C SER A 70 7.78 0.88 4.61
N ILE A 71 6.96 0.15 3.87
CA ILE A 71 6.59 -1.24 4.17
C ILE A 71 7.16 -2.14 3.08
N LEU A 72 7.85 -3.22 3.46
CA LEU A 72 8.26 -4.27 2.56
C LEU A 72 7.19 -5.37 2.50
N PRO A 73 6.38 -5.47 1.42
CA PRO A 73 5.42 -6.55 1.26
C PRO A 73 6.03 -7.69 0.44
N VAL A 74 5.96 -8.91 0.94
CA VAL A 74 6.37 -10.12 0.23
C VAL A 74 5.34 -11.22 0.47
N ASP A 75 4.35 -11.31 -0.42
CA ASP A 75 3.30 -12.32 -0.41
C ASP A 75 3.38 -13.24 -1.65
N GLN A 76 4.54 -13.29 -2.27
CA GLN A 76 4.82 -14.17 -3.39
C GLN A 76 4.77 -15.64 -2.96
N GLY A 77 4.36 -16.48 -3.90
CA GLY A 77 4.13 -17.91 -3.66
C GLY A 77 2.65 -18.25 -3.52
N ILE A 78 1.76 -17.25 -3.46
CA ILE A 78 0.31 -17.44 -3.49
C ILE A 78 -0.30 -16.64 -4.64
N GLU A 79 -0.26 -15.31 -4.60
CA GLU A 79 -0.80 -14.43 -5.65
C GLU A 79 0.05 -14.40 -6.92
N HIS A 80 1.33 -14.75 -6.78
CA HIS A 80 2.30 -14.86 -7.86
C HIS A 80 3.12 -16.13 -7.67
N SER A 81 3.56 -16.74 -8.75
CA SER A 81 4.42 -17.93 -8.71
C SER A 81 5.65 -17.68 -7.82
N ALA A 82 5.86 -18.57 -6.84
CA ALA A 82 7.05 -18.54 -5.98
C ALA A 82 8.32 -18.66 -6.81
N GLY A 83 8.35 -19.64 -7.73
CA GLY A 83 9.48 -19.85 -8.62
C GLY A 83 9.84 -18.61 -9.42
N ALA A 84 8.88 -18.03 -10.13
CA ALA A 84 9.13 -16.84 -10.95
C ALA A 84 9.50 -15.60 -10.10
N SER A 85 9.01 -15.52 -8.88
CA SER A 85 9.26 -14.38 -7.98
C SER A 85 10.64 -14.43 -7.35
N PHE A 86 11.11 -15.62 -6.93
CA PHE A 86 12.36 -15.79 -6.19
C PHE A 86 13.52 -16.33 -7.04
N ALA A 87 13.28 -16.84 -8.27
CA ALA A 87 14.36 -17.27 -9.14
C ALA A 87 15.46 -16.22 -9.39
N PRO A 88 15.15 -14.90 -9.50
CA PRO A 88 16.20 -13.89 -9.63
C PRO A 88 17.13 -13.81 -8.41
N ASN A 89 16.64 -14.16 -7.23
CA ASN A 89 17.43 -14.24 -6.00
C ASN A 89 16.89 -15.35 -5.07
N PRO A 90 17.36 -16.59 -5.21
CA PRO A 90 16.82 -17.74 -4.47
C PRO A 90 16.97 -17.68 -2.95
N MET A 91 17.84 -16.80 -2.41
CA MET A 91 17.96 -16.63 -0.97
C MET A 91 16.61 -16.23 -0.30
N TYR A 92 15.71 -15.61 -1.04
CA TYR A 92 14.40 -15.18 -0.52
C TYR A 92 13.32 -16.27 -0.49
N PHE A 93 13.65 -17.50 -0.88
CA PHE A 93 12.85 -18.66 -0.49
C PHE A 93 12.89 -18.88 1.04
N ASP A 94 13.94 -18.42 1.71
CA ASP A 94 14.02 -18.42 3.17
C ASP A 94 13.27 -17.19 3.74
N PRO A 95 12.18 -17.39 4.51
CA PRO A 95 11.44 -16.30 5.15
C PRO A 95 12.30 -15.35 6.00
N GLU A 96 13.36 -15.88 6.60
CA GLU A 96 14.24 -15.07 7.44
C GLU A 96 14.91 -13.95 6.65
N ASN A 97 15.33 -14.22 5.42
CA ASN A 97 15.98 -13.23 4.57
C ASN A 97 15.02 -12.11 4.12
N ILE A 98 13.73 -12.40 4.00
CA ILE A 98 12.70 -11.39 3.74
C ILE A 98 12.63 -10.39 4.90
N VAL A 99 12.58 -10.90 6.14
CA VAL A 99 12.51 -10.05 7.33
C VAL A 99 13.83 -9.29 7.55
N LYS A 100 14.97 -9.92 7.31
CA LYS A 100 16.29 -9.25 7.35
C LYS A 100 16.36 -8.09 6.36
N LEU A 101 15.90 -8.29 5.13
CA LEU A 101 15.85 -7.21 4.13
C LEU A 101 15.01 -6.01 4.61
N ALA A 102 13.86 -6.26 5.25
CA ALA A 102 13.03 -5.19 5.80
C ALA A 102 13.74 -4.43 6.93
N ILE A 103 14.41 -5.14 7.83
CA ILE A 103 15.14 -4.55 8.96
C ILE A 103 16.35 -3.75 8.46
N GLU A 104 17.22 -4.36 7.65
CA GLU A 104 18.41 -3.73 7.10
C GLU A 104 18.07 -2.56 6.16
N GLY A 105 16.96 -2.69 5.42
CA GLY A 105 16.38 -1.65 4.58
C GLY A 105 15.70 -0.52 5.36
N GLY A 106 15.66 -0.59 6.70
CA GLY A 106 15.09 0.47 7.55
C GLY A 106 13.59 0.67 7.36
N CYS A 107 12.85 -0.39 6.98
CA CYS A 107 11.41 -0.33 6.80
C CYS A 107 10.67 -0.14 8.14
N ASN A 108 9.51 0.50 8.08
CA ASN A 108 8.60 0.63 9.22
C ASN A 108 7.95 -0.71 9.59
N ALA A 109 7.71 -1.57 8.59
CA ALA A 109 7.08 -2.87 8.79
C ALA A 109 7.43 -3.84 7.66
N VAL A 110 7.21 -5.12 7.93
CA VAL A 110 7.19 -6.18 6.93
C VAL A 110 5.78 -6.77 6.83
N ALA A 111 5.27 -6.89 5.60
CA ALA A 111 3.97 -7.49 5.34
C ALA A 111 4.13 -8.80 4.59
N SER A 112 3.56 -9.90 5.11
CA SER A 112 3.63 -11.19 4.44
C SER A 112 2.49 -12.14 4.87
N THR A 113 2.57 -13.38 4.42
CA THR A 113 1.61 -14.44 4.72
C THR A 113 1.79 -14.99 6.13
N PHE A 114 0.78 -15.72 6.62
CA PHE A 114 0.84 -16.42 7.90
C PHE A 114 2.04 -17.35 8.00
N GLY A 115 2.28 -18.16 6.96
CA GLY A 115 3.38 -19.14 6.98
C GLY A 115 4.75 -18.49 7.00
N VAL A 116 4.94 -17.42 6.20
CA VAL A 116 6.22 -16.69 6.14
C VAL A 116 6.54 -16.03 7.48
N LEU A 117 5.62 -15.23 8.03
CA LEU A 117 5.85 -14.53 9.28
C LEU A 117 5.84 -15.47 10.49
N GLY A 118 4.98 -16.48 10.47
CA GLY A 118 4.91 -17.49 11.55
C GLY A 118 6.19 -18.29 11.73
N ALA A 119 6.87 -18.62 10.63
CA ALA A 119 8.16 -19.33 10.66
C ALA A 119 9.25 -18.56 11.43
N VAL A 120 9.16 -17.25 11.52
CA VAL A 120 10.20 -16.39 12.09
C VAL A 120 9.71 -15.51 13.25
N ALA A 121 8.43 -15.57 13.62
CA ALA A 121 7.79 -14.66 14.56
C ALA A 121 8.53 -14.54 15.90
N ARG A 122 8.93 -15.65 16.52
CA ARG A 122 9.64 -15.63 17.81
C ARG A 122 10.96 -14.87 17.78
N ARG A 123 11.62 -14.85 16.63
CA ARG A 123 12.92 -14.17 16.47
C ARG A 123 12.80 -12.71 16.08
N TYR A 124 11.69 -12.31 15.42
CA TYR A 124 11.61 -11.03 14.74
C TYR A 124 10.41 -10.16 15.06
N ALA A 125 9.29 -10.69 15.61
CA ALA A 125 8.10 -9.88 15.86
C ALA A 125 8.33 -8.70 16.83
N HIS A 126 9.34 -8.80 17.70
CA HIS A 126 9.76 -7.72 18.61
C HIS A 126 10.81 -6.78 18.01
N LYS A 127 11.30 -7.05 16.80
CA LYS A 127 12.37 -6.27 16.13
C LYS A 127 11.86 -5.39 15.01
N ILE A 128 10.77 -5.79 14.38
CA ILE A 128 10.10 -5.05 13.32
C ILE A 128 8.60 -5.33 13.36
N PRO A 129 7.74 -4.32 13.24
CA PRO A 129 6.30 -4.51 13.17
C PRO A 129 5.87 -5.48 12.05
N PHE A 130 5.03 -6.46 12.38
CA PHE A 130 4.46 -7.41 11.42
C PHE A 130 3.07 -6.96 10.97
N ILE A 131 2.85 -7.06 9.66
CA ILE A 131 1.55 -6.93 9.02
C ILE A 131 1.21 -8.28 8.39
N VAL A 132 0.25 -9.00 8.93
CA VAL A 132 -0.13 -10.31 8.40
C VAL A 132 -1.24 -10.13 7.38
N LYS A 133 -1.01 -10.59 6.15
CA LYS A 133 -2.05 -10.62 5.12
C LYS A 133 -2.98 -11.79 5.33
N LEU A 134 -4.28 -11.50 5.49
CA LEU A 134 -5.33 -12.47 5.83
C LEU A 134 -5.80 -13.27 4.62
N ASN A 135 -5.85 -12.64 3.44
CA ASN A 135 -6.39 -13.24 2.22
C ASN A 135 -5.44 -13.11 1.04
N HIS A 136 -5.61 -14.02 0.09
CA HIS A 136 -4.81 -14.08 -1.12
C HIS A 136 -5.61 -14.67 -2.28
N ASN A 137 -5.30 -14.22 -3.52
CA ASN A 137 -5.71 -14.93 -4.71
C ASN A 137 -4.84 -16.19 -4.86
N GLU A 138 -5.45 -17.35 -4.75
CA GLU A 138 -4.80 -18.63 -4.93
C GLU A 138 -4.50 -18.84 -6.43
N LEU A 139 -3.22 -18.98 -6.77
CA LEU A 139 -2.75 -18.94 -8.16
C LEU A 139 -3.07 -20.21 -8.96
N LEU A 140 -3.24 -21.35 -8.30
CA LEU A 140 -3.40 -22.65 -8.97
C LEU A 140 -4.82 -22.88 -9.49
N THR A 141 -5.81 -22.17 -8.95
CA THR A 141 -7.20 -22.24 -9.45
C THR A 141 -7.26 -21.70 -10.87
N TYR A 142 -7.77 -22.56 -11.79
CA TYR A 142 -7.88 -22.24 -13.19
C TYR A 142 -9.28 -22.60 -13.75
N PRO A 143 -9.94 -21.70 -14.50
CA PRO A 143 -9.51 -20.34 -14.81
C PRO A 143 -9.52 -19.45 -13.56
N ASN A 144 -8.64 -18.43 -13.51
CA ASN A 144 -8.57 -17.51 -12.39
C ASN A 144 -9.81 -16.59 -12.38
N SER A 145 -10.57 -16.62 -11.28
CA SER A 145 -11.79 -15.81 -11.10
C SER A 145 -11.52 -14.48 -10.40
N TYR A 146 -10.24 -14.13 -10.15
CA TYR A 146 -9.87 -12.96 -9.33
C TYR A 146 -10.48 -13.00 -7.92
N ASP A 147 -10.53 -14.20 -7.37
CA ASP A 147 -10.99 -14.40 -5.99
C ASP A 147 -9.89 -14.12 -4.98
N GLN A 148 -10.31 -13.72 -3.79
CA GLN A 148 -9.45 -13.57 -2.61
C GLN A 148 -10.00 -14.49 -1.53
N VAL A 149 -9.20 -15.46 -1.12
CA VAL A 149 -9.57 -16.48 -0.13
C VAL A 149 -8.91 -16.16 1.21
N MET A 150 -9.65 -16.24 2.29
CA MET A 150 -9.12 -16.06 3.64
C MET A 150 -8.27 -17.26 4.04
N PHE A 151 -6.99 -17.06 4.31
CA PHE A 151 -6.03 -18.10 4.68
C PHE A 151 -5.83 -18.25 6.20
N GLY A 152 -6.30 -17.28 6.97
CA GLY A 152 -6.19 -17.31 8.42
C GLY A 152 -7.07 -16.27 9.08
N THR A 153 -7.04 -16.22 10.40
CA THR A 153 -7.89 -15.34 11.19
C THR A 153 -7.12 -14.15 11.76
N VAL A 154 -7.85 -13.07 12.04
CA VAL A 154 -7.29 -11.92 12.76
C VAL A 154 -6.70 -12.32 14.11
N LYS A 155 -7.38 -13.24 14.83
CA LYS A 155 -6.90 -13.73 16.13
C LYS A 155 -5.58 -14.47 16.04
N GLU A 156 -5.38 -15.24 14.98
CA GLU A 156 -4.10 -15.92 14.72
C GLU A 156 -2.97 -14.90 14.45
N ALA A 157 -3.23 -13.87 13.64
CA ALA A 157 -2.28 -12.79 13.41
C ALA A 157 -1.93 -12.05 14.71
N TRP A 158 -2.93 -11.75 15.54
CA TRP A 158 -2.74 -11.13 16.85
C TRP A 158 -1.87 -12.00 17.77
N ASN A 159 -2.14 -13.31 17.86
CA ASN A 159 -1.35 -14.26 18.66
C ASN A 159 0.11 -14.36 18.17
N MET A 160 0.37 -14.09 16.89
CA MET A 160 1.71 -14.06 16.31
C MET A 160 2.51 -12.82 16.72
N GLY A 161 1.86 -11.82 17.32
CA GLY A 161 2.47 -10.54 17.69
C GLY A 161 2.42 -9.48 16.59
N ALA A 162 1.56 -9.66 15.58
CA ALA A 162 1.35 -8.65 14.56
C ALA A 162 0.64 -7.42 15.13
N VAL A 163 1.06 -6.23 14.71
CA VAL A 163 0.43 -4.95 15.06
C VAL A 163 -0.64 -4.52 14.08
N ALA A 164 -0.65 -5.14 12.91
CA ALA A 164 -1.63 -4.87 11.87
C ALA A 164 -1.99 -6.13 11.08
N VAL A 165 -3.16 -6.09 10.48
CA VAL A 165 -3.57 -7.04 9.46
C VAL A 165 -3.70 -6.35 8.11
N GLY A 166 -3.44 -7.11 7.05
CA GLY A 166 -3.62 -6.67 5.68
C GLY A 166 -4.61 -7.55 4.95
N ALA A 167 -5.32 -6.99 3.99
CA ALA A 167 -6.17 -7.74 3.09
C ALA A 167 -6.10 -7.14 1.67
N THR A 168 -6.47 -7.93 0.68
CA THR A 168 -6.65 -7.49 -0.69
C THR A 168 -8.13 -7.59 -1.06
N ILE A 169 -8.66 -6.59 -1.72
CA ILE A 169 -9.93 -6.69 -2.43
C ILE A 169 -9.67 -6.47 -3.92
N TYR A 170 -10.17 -7.37 -4.74
CA TYR A 170 -10.21 -7.21 -6.19
C TYR A 170 -11.53 -6.58 -6.60
N PHE A 171 -11.61 -5.24 -6.42
CA PHE A 171 -12.79 -4.47 -6.78
C PHE A 171 -13.16 -4.65 -8.26
N GLY A 172 -14.43 -4.82 -8.52
CA GLY A 172 -14.97 -5.04 -9.87
C GLY A 172 -14.92 -6.49 -10.35
N SER A 173 -14.28 -7.42 -9.63
CA SER A 173 -14.40 -8.86 -9.89
C SER A 173 -15.80 -9.37 -9.52
N GLU A 174 -16.18 -10.53 -10.01
CA GLU A 174 -17.44 -11.20 -9.65
C GLU A 174 -17.53 -11.44 -8.14
N GLU A 175 -16.39 -11.68 -7.49
CA GLU A 175 -16.26 -11.97 -6.07
C GLU A 175 -16.12 -10.72 -5.18
N SER A 176 -16.07 -9.51 -5.75
CA SER A 176 -15.75 -8.31 -4.99
C SER A 176 -16.74 -8.01 -3.86
N ARG A 177 -18.03 -8.33 -4.04
CA ARG A 177 -19.06 -8.13 -3.00
C ARG A 177 -18.82 -8.99 -1.77
N ARG A 178 -18.49 -10.25 -1.96
CA ARG A 178 -18.15 -11.17 -0.88
C ARG A 178 -16.87 -10.73 -0.19
N GLN A 179 -15.83 -10.40 -0.95
CA GLN A 179 -14.55 -9.91 -0.42
C GLN A 179 -14.73 -8.65 0.43
N ILE A 180 -15.59 -7.71 0.02
CA ILE A 180 -15.88 -6.50 0.80
C ILE A 180 -16.46 -6.86 2.17
N VAL A 181 -17.42 -7.78 2.23
CA VAL A 181 -18.06 -8.21 3.49
C VAL A 181 -17.05 -8.91 4.39
N GLU A 182 -16.31 -9.88 3.87
CA GLU A 182 -15.30 -10.63 4.64
C GLU A 182 -14.21 -9.72 5.20
N VAL A 183 -13.71 -8.79 4.40
CA VAL A 183 -12.66 -7.87 4.84
C VAL A 183 -13.20 -6.84 5.83
N ALA A 184 -14.42 -6.32 5.64
CA ALA A 184 -15.03 -5.40 6.59
C ALA A 184 -15.19 -6.04 7.97
N GLN A 185 -15.66 -7.30 8.04
CA GLN A 185 -15.78 -8.06 9.28
C GLN A 185 -14.40 -8.34 9.92
N ALA A 186 -13.40 -8.68 9.12
CA ALA A 186 -12.05 -8.89 9.60
C ALA A 186 -11.43 -7.59 10.17
N PHE A 187 -11.67 -6.46 9.52
CA PHE A 187 -11.17 -5.16 9.98
C PHE A 187 -11.89 -4.67 11.26
N GLU A 188 -13.19 -4.91 11.37
CA GLU A 188 -13.93 -4.68 12.62
C GLU A 188 -13.27 -5.46 13.78
N TYR A 189 -13.07 -6.75 13.61
CA TYR A 189 -12.45 -7.59 14.64
C TYR A 189 -10.98 -7.22 14.91
N ALA A 190 -10.24 -6.78 13.90
CA ALA A 190 -8.88 -6.26 14.08
C ALA A 190 -8.86 -5.02 14.99
N HIS A 191 -9.77 -4.08 14.76
CA HIS A 191 -9.91 -2.91 15.63
C HIS A 191 -10.34 -3.27 17.05
N GLU A 192 -11.22 -4.26 17.25
CA GLU A 192 -11.56 -4.76 18.58
C GLU A 192 -10.32 -5.27 19.33
N LEU A 193 -9.42 -5.97 18.64
CA LEU A 193 -8.16 -6.45 19.19
C LEU A 193 -7.05 -5.38 19.28
N GLY A 194 -7.33 -4.16 18.82
CA GLY A 194 -6.38 -3.04 18.82
C GLY A 194 -5.32 -3.09 17.73
N MET A 195 -5.59 -3.79 16.64
CA MET A 195 -4.69 -3.87 15.48
C MET A 195 -5.04 -2.79 14.45
N ALA A 196 -4.05 -2.28 13.74
CA ALA A 196 -4.26 -1.45 12.55
C ALA A 196 -4.66 -2.30 11.33
N THR A 197 -5.28 -1.66 10.33
CA THR A 197 -5.79 -2.34 9.13
C THR A 197 -5.26 -1.71 7.86
N ILE A 198 -4.78 -2.54 6.92
CA ILE A 198 -4.21 -2.08 5.66
C ILE A 198 -4.89 -2.81 4.49
N LEU A 199 -5.45 -2.05 3.54
CA LEU A 199 -6.12 -2.62 2.39
C LEU A 199 -5.33 -2.41 1.10
N TRP A 200 -5.05 -3.50 0.39
CA TRP A 200 -4.62 -3.47 -1.01
C TRP A 200 -5.86 -3.30 -1.90
N CYS A 201 -6.09 -2.08 -2.37
CA CYS A 201 -7.25 -1.68 -3.17
C CYS A 201 -6.99 -1.91 -4.66
N TYR A 202 -7.13 -3.14 -5.14
CA TYR A 202 -6.87 -3.43 -6.54
C TYR A 202 -8.16 -3.60 -7.34
N LEU A 203 -8.11 -3.18 -8.60
CA LEU A 203 -9.17 -3.44 -9.56
C LEU A 203 -8.84 -4.73 -10.33
N ARG A 204 -9.83 -5.59 -10.52
CA ARG A 204 -9.72 -6.79 -11.35
C ARG A 204 -11.05 -7.09 -12.02
N ASN A 205 -11.11 -6.88 -13.33
CA ASN A 205 -12.22 -7.28 -14.18
C ASN A 205 -11.70 -7.32 -15.63
N ASN A 206 -11.99 -8.38 -16.36
CA ASN A 206 -11.58 -8.48 -17.76
C ASN A 206 -12.21 -7.38 -18.63
N GLY A 207 -13.44 -6.92 -18.28
CA GLY A 207 -14.10 -5.80 -18.92
C GLY A 207 -13.45 -4.44 -18.73
N PHE A 208 -12.45 -4.33 -17.83
CA PHE A 208 -11.65 -3.10 -17.66
C PHE A 208 -10.48 -3.00 -18.66
N LYS A 209 -10.42 -3.94 -19.60
CA LYS A 209 -9.60 -3.84 -20.81
C LYS A 209 -10.52 -3.68 -22.00
N LYS A 210 -10.38 -2.57 -22.72
CA LYS A 210 -11.21 -2.25 -23.87
C LYS A 210 -10.37 -1.63 -24.97
N ASP A 211 -10.53 -2.09 -26.19
CA ASP A 211 -9.87 -1.55 -27.38
C ASP A 211 -8.33 -1.42 -27.22
N GLY A 212 -7.70 -2.43 -26.59
CA GLY A 212 -6.27 -2.49 -26.35
C GLY A 212 -5.77 -1.64 -25.15
N THR A 213 -6.63 -0.88 -24.50
CA THR A 213 -6.31 -0.03 -23.35
C THR A 213 -6.69 -0.73 -22.05
N ASP A 214 -5.78 -0.65 -21.05
CA ASP A 214 -6.00 -1.17 -19.70
C ASP A 214 -6.41 -0.03 -18.74
N TYR A 215 -7.64 -0.10 -18.24
CA TYR A 215 -8.23 0.90 -17.33
C TYR A 215 -8.12 0.52 -15.85
N HIS A 216 -7.47 -0.59 -15.48
CA HIS A 216 -7.31 -0.99 -14.08
C HIS A 216 -6.54 0.01 -13.22
N ALA A 217 -5.86 0.96 -13.82
CA ALA A 217 -5.18 2.05 -13.13
C ALA A 217 -5.82 3.42 -13.41
N ALA A 218 -7.00 3.49 -14.03
CA ALA A 218 -7.68 4.76 -14.28
C ALA A 218 -7.93 5.51 -12.97
N ALA A 219 -7.70 6.82 -12.95
CA ALA A 219 -7.75 7.64 -11.74
C ALA A 219 -9.13 7.60 -11.05
N ASP A 220 -10.21 7.68 -11.81
CA ASP A 220 -11.58 7.63 -11.29
C ASP A 220 -11.92 6.26 -10.68
N LEU A 221 -11.53 5.16 -11.32
CA LEU A 221 -11.77 3.81 -10.84
C LEU A 221 -10.94 3.50 -9.58
N THR A 222 -9.65 3.84 -9.59
CA THR A 222 -8.77 3.63 -8.45
C THR A 222 -9.11 4.54 -7.28
N GLY A 223 -9.53 5.79 -7.55
CA GLY A 223 -10.06 6.70 -6.53
C GLY A 223 -11.31 6.13 -5.86
N GLN A 224 -12.26 5.59 -6.65
CA GLN A 224 -13.44 4.93 -6.10
C GLN A 224 -13.07 3.72 -5.24
N ALA A 225 -12.10 2.91 -5.67
CA ALA A 225 -11.63 1.78 -4.87
C ALA A 225 -11.02 2.24 -3.53
N ASN A 226 -10.21 3.31 -3.53
CA ASN A 226 -9.66 3.89 -2.30
C ASN A 226 -10.75 4.39 -1.36
N HIS A 227 -11.77 5.06 -1.92
CA HIS A 227 -12.89 5.56 -1.12
C HIS A 227 -13.68 4.44 -0.45
N ILE A 228 -13.92 3.32 -1.17
CA ILE A 228 -14.53 2.14 -0.58
C ILE A 228 -13.62 1.54 0.51
N GLY A 229 -12.32 1.46 0.26
CA GLY A 229 -11.35 0.99 1.27
C GLY A 229 -11.40 1.78 2.56
N ALA A 230 -11.45 3.11 2.48
CA ALA A 230 -11.62 3.96 3.64
C ALA A 230 -13.02 3.79 4.30
N THR A 231 -14.06 3.59 3.50
CA THR A 231 -15.44 3.37 3.97
C THR A 231 -15.57 2.10 4.82
N ILE A 232 -14.86 1.02 4.45
CA ILE A 232 -14.83 -0.22 5.25
C ILE A 232 -13.78 -0.20 6.37
N LYS A 233 -13.35 1.01 6.74
CA LYS A 233 -12.45 1.28 7.88
C LYS A 233 -11.03 0.78 7.73
N ALA A 234 -10.50 0.70 6.52
CA ALA A 234 -9.05 0.56 6.35
C ALA A 234 -8.35 1.82 6.92
N ASP A 235 -7.37 1.62 7.81
CA ASP A 235 -6.56 2.72 8.32
C ASP A 235 -5.60 3.23 7.25
N ILE A 236 -5.10 2.32 6.43
CA ILE A 236 -4.18 2.62 5.33
C ILE A 236 -4.67 1.91 4.08
N VAL A 237 -4.71 2.63 2.96
CA VAL A 237 -5.01 2.05 1.66
C VAL A 237 -3.77 2.05 0.78
N LYS A 238 -3.49 0.92 0.13
CA LYS A 238 -2.45 0.78 -0.87
C LYS A 238 -3.07 0.69 -2.25
N GLN A 239 -2.62 1.55 -3.16
CA GLN A 239 -3.10 1.59 -4.54
C GLN A 239 -1.93 1.54 -5.53
N LYS A 240 -2.22 1.20 -6.78
CA LYS A 240 -1.30 1.42 -7.90
C LYS A 240 -1.22 2.91 -8.23
N LEU A 241 -0.10 3.33 -8.81
CA LEU A 241 -0.02 4.67 -9.41
C LEU A 241 -1.10 4.80 -10.49
N PRO A 242 -1.95 5.84 -10.41
CA PRO A 242 -3.07 6.01 -11.32
C PRO A 242 -2.65 6.52 -12.70
N SER A 243 -3.55 6.39 -13.66
CA SER A 243 -3.41 6.91 -15.02
C SER A 243 -4.57 7.83 -15.35
N ASN A 244 -4.31 8.88 -16.10
CA ASN A 244 -5.32 9.81 -16.58
C ASN A 244 -5.89 9.33 -17.93
N ASN A 245 -6.74 8.29 -17.92
CA ASN A 245 -7.22 7.65 -19.14
C ASN A 245 -8.75 7.43 -19.24
N GLY A 246 -9.55 8.03 -18.34
CA GLY A 246 -11.00 8.12 -18.47
C GLY A 246 -11.77 6.82 -18.21
N GLY A 247 -11.45 6.08 -17.17
CA GLY A 247 -11.94 4.73 -16.86
C GLY A 247 -13.46 4.51 -16.98
N PHE A 248 -14.29 5.10 -16.14
CA PHE A 248 -15.76 4.92 -16.19
C PHE A 248 -16.34 5.27 -17.55
N LYS A 249 -15.90 6.40 -18.13
CA LYS A 249 -16.38 6.88 -19.42
C LYS A 249 -16.00 5.93 -20.57
N ALA A 250 -14.75 5.48 -20.58
CA ALA A 250 -14.24 4.59 -21.63
C ALA A 250 -14.89 3.20 -21.57
N ILE A 251 -15.08 2.65 -20.37
CA ILE A 251 -15.70 1.34 -20.18
C ILE A 251 -17.21 1.41 -20.40
N GLY A 252 -17.83 2.56 -20.13
CA GLY A 252 -19.26 2.78 -20.40
C GLY A 252 -20.20 2.23 -19.32
N PHE A 253 -19.72 2.12 -18.07
CA PHE A 253 -20.57 1.77 -16.93
C PHE A 253 -20.41 2.80 -15.79
N GLY A 254 -21.43 2.86 -14.91
CA GLY A 254 -21.41 3.79 -13.79
C GLY A 254 -21.46 5.25 -14.23
N ARG A 255 -21.12 6.14 -13.30
CA ARG A 255 -21.04 7.58 -13.56
C ARG A 255 -19.80 8.15 -12.90
N THR A 256 -19.14 9.05 -13.61
CA THR A 256 -18.11 9.91 -13.08
C THR A 256 -18.35 11.35 -13.56
N SER A 257 -17.67 12.32 -12.98
CA SER A 257 -17.66 13.69 -13.50
C SER A 257 -16.46 13.87 -14.42
N ASP A 258 -16.64 14.55 -15.54
CA ASP A 258 -15.51 14.95 -16.41
C ASP A 258 -14.50 15.81 -15.65
N ARG A 259 -14.92 16.51 -14.58
CA ARG A 259 -14.06 17.30 -13.70
C ARG A 259 -12.93 16.48 -13.06
N VAL A 260 -13.09 15.17 -12.91
CA VAL A 260 -11.98 14.30 -12.45
C VAL A 260 -10.77 14.45 -13.35
N TYR A 261 -10.99 14.51 -14.66
CA TYR A 261 -9.93 14.57 -15.66
C TYR A 261 -9.59 15.98 -16.14
N THR A 262 -10.47 16.97 -15.93
CA THR A 262 -10.25 18.36 -16.37
C THR A 262 -9.80 19.29 -15.25
N GLU A 263 -10.11 18.97 -13.98
CA GLU A 263 -9.88 19.86 -12.84
C GLU A 263 -9.15 19.19 -11.67
N LEU A 264 -9.42 17.90 -11.40
CA LEU A 264 -8.93 17.21 -10.21
C LEU A 264 -7.68 16.36 -10.44
N THR A 265 -7.31 16.14 -11.72
CA THR A 265 -6.10 15.42 -12.12
C THR A 265 -5.45 16.13 -13.31
N THR A 266 -4.18 15.85 -13.53
CA THR A 266 -3.46 16.13 -14.76
C THR A 266 -2.73 14.85 -15.19
N ASP A 267 -1.96 14.90 -16.27
CA ASP A 267 -1.08 13.77 -16.64
C ASP A 267 0.16 13.67 -15.74
N HIS A 268 0.36 14.64 -14.84
CA HIS A 268 1.50 14.62 -13.93
C HIS A 268 1.27 13.64 -12.79
N PRO A 269 2.20 12.68 -12.54
CA PRO A 269 2.02 11.63 -11.53
C PRO A 269 1.76 12.16 -10.12
N ILE A 270 2.30 13.33 -9.76
CA ILE A 270 2.09 13.96 -8.44
C ILE A 270 0.63 14.38 -8.27
N ASP A 271 0.03 15.03 -9.25
CA ASP A 271 -1.39 15.42 -9.20
C ASP A 271 -2.30 14.20 -9.10
N LEU A 272 -1.96 13.14 -9.87
CA LEU A 272 -2.66 11.88 -9.81
C LEU A 272 -2.55 11.23 -8.41
N CYS A 273 -1.37 11.24 -7.80
CA CYS A 273 -1.19 10.77 -6.42
C CYS A 273 -1.98 11.60 -5.42
N ARG A 274 -2.00 12.93 -5.56
CA ARG A 274 -2.79 13.83 -4.71
C ARG A 274 -4.29 13.51 -4.78
N TYR A 275 -4.81 13.24 -5.97
CA TYR A 275 -6.18 12.78 -6.15
C TYR A 275 -6.46 11.44 -5.42
N GLN A 276 -5.49 10.51 -5.43
CA GLN A 276 -5.63 9.24 -4.68
C GLN A 276 -5.67 9.47 -3.16
N VAL A 277 -4.83 10.37 -2.64
CA VAL A 277 -4.83 10.75 -1.22
C VAL A 277 -6.19 11.33 -0.81
N ALA A 278 -6.75 12.23 -1.63
CA ALA A 278 -8.05 12.81 -1.38
C ALA A 278 -9.16 11.75 -1.27
N ASN A 279 -9.13 10.75 -2.16
CA ASN A 279 -10.10 9.64 -2.11
C ASN A 279 -9.90 8.68 -0.92
N GLY A 280 -8.73 8.67 -0.30
CA GLY A 280 -8.44 7.94 0.94
C GLY A 280 -8.70 8.74 2.21
N TYR A 281 -9.70 9.62 2.21
CA TYR A 281 -10.04 10.53 3.33
C TYR A 281 -8.87 11.45 3.71
N MET A 282 -8.20 11.99 2.71
CA MET A 282 -7.24 13.09 2.77
C MET A 282 -5.89 12.80 3.47
N GLY A 283 -5.58 11.58 3.93
CA GLY A 283 -4.32 11.44 4.67
C GLY A 283 -3.78 10.03 4.95
N ARG A 284 -4.36 8.99 4.36
CA ARG A 284 -3.98 7.61 4.70
C ARG A 284 -3.00 7.02 3.69
N VAL A 285 -1.79 7.55 3.65
CA VAL A 285 -0.79 7.20 2.62
C VAL A 285 0.56 6.78 3.18
N GLY A 286 1.23 5.93 2.40
CA GLY A 286 2.60 5.47 2.60
C GLY A 286 3.12 4.73 1.37
N LEU A 287 4.42 4.39 1.38
CA LEU A 287 5.02 3.59 0.33
C LEU A 287 5.02 2.11 0.73
N ILE A 288 4.48 1.27 -0.14
CA ILE A 288 4.57 -0.19 -0.01
C ILE A 288 5.29 -0.71 -1.25
N SER A 289 6.59 -0.98 -1.14
CA SER A 289 7.45 -1.44 -2.23
C SER A 289 8.08 -2.79 -1.90
N GLY A 290 7.89 -3.80 -2.75
CA GLY A 290 8.36 -5.17 -2.51
C GLY A 290 9.24 -5.72 -3.63
N ARG A 291 8.65 -6.15 -4.76
CA ARG A 291 9.32 -6.93 -5.80
C ARG A 291 10.64 -6.34 -6.29
N LYS A 292 10.70 -5.04 -6.50
CA LYS A 292 11.92 -4.36 -6.96
C LYS A 292 13.07 -4.45 -5.95
N ALA A 293 12.78 -4.63 -4.65
CA ALA A 293 13.80 -4.77 -3.63
C ALA A 293 14.25 -6.23 -3.48
N PHE A 294 13.33 -7.18 -3.25
CA PHE A 294 13.71 -8.57 -2.97
C PHE A 294 14.15 -9.37 -4.21
N GLN A 295 13.98 -8.89 -5.43
CA GLN A 295 14.56 -9.52 -6.62
C GLN A 295 16.03 -9.15 -6.87
N LYS A 296 16.61 -8.33 -6.01
CA LYS A 296 18.01 -7.90 -6.04
C LYS A 296 18.85 -8.63 -4.99
N PRO A 297 20.20 -8.64 -5.11
CA PRO A 297 21.06 -8.97 -3.99
C PRO A 297 20.72 -8.14 -2.75
N MET A 298 20.96 -8.68 -1.54
CA MET A 298 20.56 -8.05 -0.28
C MET A 298 21.01 -6.58 -0.18
N ASN A 299 22.29 -6.31 -0.46
CA ASN A 299 22.86 -4.97 -0.41
C ASN A 299 22.19 -3.99 -1.39
N GLU A 300 21.88 -4.43 -2.60
CA GLU A 300 21.19 -3.59 -3.59
C GLU A 300 19.71 -3.37 -3.22
N GLY A 301 19.06 -4.39 -2.64
CA GLY A 301 17.70 -4.27 -2.11
C GLY A 301 17.62 -3.26 -0.97
N VAL A 302 18.56 -3.32 -0.02
CA VAL A 302 18.71 -2.36 1.06
C VAL A 302 18.99 -0.95 0.52
N GLU A 303 19.91 -0.81 -0.43
CA GLU A 303 20.23 0.49 -1.03
C GLU A 303 19.01 1.10 -1.73
N LEU A 304 18.24 0.30 -2.47
CA LEU A 304 17.02 0.77 -3.12
C LEU A 304 15.99 1.28 -2.11
N LEU A 305 15.72 0.51 -1.04
CA LEU A 305 14.79 0.92 0.02
C LEU A 305 15.25 2.21 0.70
N ASN A 306 16.53 2.30 1.04
CA ASN A 306 17.10 3.49 1.64
C ASN A 306 17.03 4.72 0.71
N THR A 307 17.32 4.55 -0.59
CA THR A 307 17.24 5.64 -1.57
C THR A 307 15.81 6.19 -1.71
N ILE A 308 14.81 5.30 -1.70
CA ILE A 308 13.41 5.72 -1.71
C ILE A 308 13.06 6.49 -0.43
N GLN A 309 13.51 6.03 0.72
CA GLN A 309 13.28 6.69 2.01
C GLN A 309 14.00 8.05 2.08
N ASP A 310 15.16 8.19 1.45
CA ASP A 310 15.90 9.46 1.38
C ASP A 310 15.05 10.58 0.72
N VAL A 311 14.16 10.24 -0.22
CA VAL A 311 13.23 11.22 -0.81
C VAL A 311 12.31 11.81 0.25
N TYR A 312 11.77 10.98 1.16
CA TYR A 312 10.88 11.43 2.24
C TYR A 312 11.62 12.17 3.36
N LEU A 313 12.92 11.96 3.49
CA LEU A 313 13.77 12.60 4.50
C LEU A 313 14.38 13.91 4.02
N ASP A 314 14.34 14.18 2.72
CA ASP A 314 14.91 15.39 2.12
C ASP A 314 13.96 16.58 2.30
N LYS A 315 14.37 17.53 3.15
CA LYS A 315 13.58 18.73 3.48
C LYS A 315 13.47 19.74 2.34
N ASP A 316 14.31 19.60 1.32
CA ASP A 316 14.29 20.48 0.14
C ASP A 316 13.29 19.98 -0.92
N ILE A 317 12.75 18.76 -0.75
CA ILE A 317 11.73 18.21 -1.63
C ILE A 317 10.35 18.56 -1.07
N THR A 318 9.70 19.53 -1.67
CA THR A 318 8.37 20.02 -1.29
C THR A 318 7.28 19.48 -2.22
N ILE A 319 7.23 18.16 -2.38
CA ILE A 319 6.25 17.51 -3.27
C ILE A 319 4.85 17.41 -2.63
N ALA A 320 4.61 18.04 -1.60
CA ALA A 320 3.32 17.94 -0.93
C ALA A 320 2.22 18.70 -1.68
#